data_99f78d9190fb3ddb0be837c29b3d6149
#
_entry.id   99f78d9190fb3ddb0be837c29b3d6149
#
_cell.length_a   1.000
_cell.length_b   1.000
_cell.length_c   1.000
_cell.angle_alpha   90.00
_cell.angle_beta   90.00
_cell.angle_gamma   90.00
#
_symmetry.space_group_name_H-M   'P 1'
#
loop_
_entity.id
_entity.type
_entity.pdbx_description
1 polymer ?
#
loop_
_entity_poly.entity_id
_entity_poly.type
_entity_poly.pdbx_seq_one_letter_code
_entity_poly.pdbx_strand_id
1 'polypeptide(L)'
;MLLRFKETIIGKMKINKIHLYHVAMPLTEPWVTAYGNQTDIESLFVGLESDDLIGWGECAPAPLPFYNSEYTAGAFYLALEGLGPRLINQTITSADQLTNLFAQFKGNEFAKSAFDAAWWDLNAKKKQTPLWKLIGGSNSEIEVGADIPVQTDVDKLIDRAAEAIELGYGRVKFKFNRQCSFEMMEAVRNSFPDLVMHIDCNSGFTLDDLDLFRKLDELNLRMIEQPLAYDDLIDHAKLQKELSTPICLDESISSTALAKKAIEIKACRWINIKTSRVGGLTNALQIQELCSDNKIPVWVGGMLESATGQAPSIALATKGSMAYPCDIFPSKRFYTEDFSEPEIVHSGPGKIHAPMEPGAGFTPKLSLLEKYASRSATL
;
A
#
# COMPACT_ATOMS: atom_id res chain seq x y z
N MET A 1 13.52 -19.10 12.54
CA MET A 1 14.63 -18.36 13.17
C MET A 1 14.17 -16.91 13.25
N LEU A 2 13.74 -16.45 14.42
CA LEU A 2 13.26 -15.09 14.62
C LEU A 2 14.45 -14.14 14.40
N LEU A 3 14.40 -13.30 13.38
CA LEU A 3 15.39 -12.25 13.21
C LEU A 3 15.34 -11.31 14.41
N ARG A 4 16.45 -11.28 15.10
CA ARG A 4 16.77 -10.18 15.97
C ARG A 4 17.20 -9.03 15.05
N PHE A 5 16.30 -8.07 14.77
CA PHE A 5 16.77 -6.72 14.48
C PHE A 5 17.79 -6.42 15.59
N LYS A 6 19.07 -6.20 15.21
CA LYS A 6 20.09 -5.82 16.20
C LYS A 6 19.43 -4.74 17.05
N GLU A 7 19.33 -4.98 18.36
CA GLU A 7 18.82 -4.02 19.34
C GLU A 7 19.62 -2.72 19.23
N THR A 8 19.24 -1.91 18.27
CA THR A 8 19.65 -0.51 18.28
C THR A 8 18.88 0.07 19.44
N ILE A 9 19.57 0.51 20.48
CA ILE A 9 19.01 1.09 21.71
C ILE A 9 17.94 2.08 21.31
N ILE A 10 16.68 1.64 21.35
CA ILE A 10 15.51 2.44 21.04
C ILE A 10 15.26 3.29 22.28
N GLY A 11 15.28 4.60 22.13
CA GLY A 11 14.89 5.50 23.22
C GLY A 11 13.46 5.16 23.66
N LYS A 12 13.26 4.99 24.97
CA LYS A 12 11.90 4.80 25.53
C LYS A 12 11.02 5.96 25.09
N MET A 13 9.89 5.66 24.41
CA MET A 13 8.90 6.64 23.99
C MET A 13 7.62 6.42 24.78
N LYS A 14 7.31 7.33 25.71
CA LYS A 14 6.05 7.33 26.41
C LYS A 14 5.04 8.11 25.56
N ILE A 15 3.97 7.48 25.20
CA ILE A 15 2.90 8.12 24.41
C ILE A 15 2.02 8.94 25.36
N ASN A 16 2.11 10.26 25.24
CA ASN A 16 1.45 11.21 26.14
C ASN A 16 0.09 11.67 25.61
N LYS A 17 -0.07 11.67 24.28
CA LYS A 17 -1.30 12.09 23.62
C LYS A 17 -1.46 11.38 22.28
N ILE A 18 -2.69 11.14 21.85
CA ILE A 18 -3.03 10.53 20.57
C ILE A 18 -4.06 11.40 19.88
N HIS A 19 -3.76 11.84 18.67
CA HIS A 19 -4.66 12.63 17.83
C HIS A 19 -5.24 11.71 16.75
N LEU A 20 -6.56 11.78 16.55
CA LEU A 20 -7.29 10.99 15.57
C LEU A 20 -8.12 11.92 14.69
N TYR A 21 -8.00 11.76 13.37
CA TYR A 21 -8.81 12.49 12.38
C TYR A 21 -9.34 11.52 11.35
N HIS A 22 -10.66 11.46 11.17
CA HIS A 22 -11.29 10.80 10.05
C HIS A 22 -11.65 11.86 9.01
N VAL A 23 -10.97 11.87 7.89
CA VAL A 23 -11.09 12.89 6.84
C VAL A 23 -11.55 12.28 5.52
N ALA A 24 -12.23 13.07 4.68
CA ALA A 24 -12.52 12.73 3.29
C ALA A 24 -11.72 13.69 2.38
N MET A 25 -10.75 13.16 1.65
CA MET A 25 -9.83 13.91 0.78
C MET A 25 -10.34 13.90 -0.67
N PRO A 26 -10.80 15.04 -1.23
CA PRO A 26 -11.34 15.07 -2.59
C PRO A 26 -10.31 14.72 -3.65
N LEU A 27 -10.66 13.82 -4.57
CA LEU A 27 -9.86 13.51 -5.76
C LEU A 27 -10.06 14.54 -6.87
N THR A 28 -9.02 14.74 -7.68
CA THR A 28 -9.10 15.59 -8.90
C THR A 28 -10.00 14.99 -9.96
N GLU A 29 -10.00 13.67 -10.08
CA GLU A 29 -10.85 12.87 -10.98
C GLU A 29 -11.39 11.66 -10.23
N PRO A 30 -12.60 11.18 -10.57
CA PRO A 30 -13.13 9.96 -9.99
C PRO A 30 -12.24 8.73 -10.29
N TRP A 31 -11.99 7.91 -9.27
CA TRP A 31 -11.20 6.70 -9.40
C TRP A 31 -12.11 5.47 -9.54
N VAL A 32 -12.06 4.84 -10.72
CA VAL A 32 -12.92 3.70 -11.06
C VAL A 32 -12.15 2.39 -10.95
N THR A 33 -12.68 1.48 -10.13
CA THR A 33 -12.13 0.13 -9.91
C THR A 33 -13.24 -0.93 -10.06
N ALA A 34 -12.92 -2.20 -9.74
CA ALA A 34 -13.93 -3.25 -9.62
C ALA A 34 -14.92 -3.00 -8.47
N TYR A 35 -14.54 -2.19 -7.47
CA TYR A 35 -15.38 -1.85 -6.29
C TYR A 35 -16.35 -0.69 -6.53
N GLY A 36 -16.25 0.02 -7.66
CA GLY A 36 -17.06 1.16 -7.98
C GLY A 36 -16.26 2.43 -8.26
N ASN A 37 -16.94 3.57 -8.09
CA ASN A 37 -16.44 4.90 -8.38
C ASN A 37 -16.24 5.68 -7.07
N GLN A 38 -15.03 6.19 -6.83
CA GLN A 38 -14.67 7.01 -5.67
C GLN A 38 -14.35 8.43 -6.10
N THR A 39 -14.97 9.42 -5.46
CA THR A 39 -14.75 10.86 -5.68
C THR A 39 -13.87 11.49 -4.61
N ASP A 40 -13.69 10.79 -3.51
CA ASP A 40 -12.84 11.17 -2.39
C ASP A 40 -12.22 9.93 -1.74
N ILE A 41 -11.16 10.13 -1.00
CA ILE A 41 -10.50 9.09 -0.22
C ILE A 41 -10.74 9.36 1.26
N GLU A 42 -11.46 8.46 1.91
CA GLU A 42 -11.62 8.51 3.36
C GLU A 42 -10.41 7.89 4.05
N SER A 43 -9.77 8.67 4.92
CA SER A 43 -8.57 8.29 5.66
C SER A 43 -8.72 8.50 7.16
N LEU A 44 -8.06 7.63 7.93
CA LEU A 44 -7.77 7.83 9.35
C LEU A 44 -6.32 8.31 9.49
N PHE A 45 -6.13 9.51 10.00
CA PHE A 45 -4.83 10.00 10.46
C PHE A 45 -4.68 9.77 11.96
N VAL A 46 -3.50 9.30 12.36
CA VAL A 46 -3.10 9.07 13.75
C VAL A 46 -1.84 9.86 14.05
N GLY A 47 -1.88 10.74 15.05
CA GLY A 47 -0.72 11.43 15.61
C GLY A 47 -0.37 10.86 16.97
N LEU A 48 0.87 10.41 17.16
CA LEU A 48 1.39 9.95 18.47
C LEU A 48 2.36 10.98 19.03
N GLU A 49 2.03 11.56 20.17
CA GLU A 49 2.84 12.57 20.85
C GLU A 49 3.67 11.93 21.97
N SER A 50 4.98 12.18 21.95
CA SER A 50 5.91 11.78 22.99
C SER A 50 6.95 12.90 23.19
N ASP A 51 7.07 13.39 24.41
CA ASP A 51 7.84 14.59 24.71
C ASP A 51 7.37 15.77 23.81
N ASP A 52 8.28 16.42 23.09
CA ASP A 52 8.00 17.54 22.16
C ASP A 52 7.84 17.09 20.71
N LEU A 53 7.76 15.78 20.44
CA LEU A 53 7.68 15.22 19.09
C LEU A 53 6.31 14.60 18.82
N ILE A 54 5.86 14.75 17.57
CA ILE A 54 4.68 14.05 17.06
C ILE A 54 5.09 13.20 15.86
N GLY A 55 4.76 11.91 15.92
CA GLY A 55 4.83 11.01 14.77
C GLY A 55 3.47 10.84 14.15
N TRP A 56 3.39 10.86 12.83
CA TRP A 56 2.15 10.75 12.08
C TRP A 56 2.08 9.48 11.26
N GLY A 57 0.88 8.92 11.17
CA GLY A 57 0.54 7.82 10.28
C GLY A 57 -0.86 7.97 9.73
N GLU A 58 -1.12 7.31 8.63
CA GLU A 58 -2.40 7.33 7.92
C GLU A 58 -2.75 5.91 7.44
N CYS A 59 -4.04 5.63 7.36
CA CYS A 59 -4.57 4.50 6.60
C CYS A 59 -5.85 4.87 5.87
N ALA A 60 -6.03 4.33 4.67
CA ALA A 60 -7.18 4.56 3.79
C ALA A 60 -7.83 3.23 3.37
N PRO A 61 -8.59 2.55 4.27
CA PRO A 61 -9.18 1.24 3.96
C PRO A 61 -10.31 1.31 2.93
N ALA A 62 -11.05 2.35 2.86
CA ALA A 62 -12.17 2.73 2.00
C ALA A 62 -13.35 3.24 2.86
N PRO A 63 -14.34 3.97 2.30
CA PRO A 63 -15.49 4.43 3.06
C PRO A 63 -16.41 3.30 3.54
N LEU A 64 -16.47 2.21 2.80
CA LEU A 64 -17.24 1.00 3.10
C LEU A 64 -16.36 -0.25 2.82
N PRO A 65 -16.69 -1.43 3.35
CA PRO A 65 -15.85 -2.63 3.25
C PRO A 65 -15.92 -3.27 1.85
N PHE A 66 -15.49 -2.55 0.82
CA PHE A 66 -15.45 -3.01 -0.57
C PHE A 66 -14.12 -3.66 -0.94
N TYR A 67 -13.01 -3.12 -0.43
CA TYR A 67 -11.68 -3.64 -0.71
C TYR A 67 -11.35 -4.86 0.18
N ASN A 68 -11.68 -4.76 1.45
CA ASN A 68 -11.61 -5.83 2.43
C ASN A 68 -12.71 -5.62 3.50
N SER A 69 -12.63 -6.30 4.64
CA SER A 69 -13.61 -6.19 5.73
C SER A 69 -13.51 -4.91 6.54
N GLU A 70 -12.50 -4.07 6.31
CA GLU A 70 -12.29 -2.82 7.05
C GLU A 70 -12.86 -1.61 6.29
N TYR A 71 -13.20 -0.57 7.04
CA TYR A 71 -13.64 0.72 6.51
C TYR A 71 -13.26 1.85 7.46
N THR A 72 -13.13 3.07 6.95
CA THR A 72 -12.50 4.18 7.67
C THR A 72 -13.22 4.54 8.96
N ALA A 73 -14.54 4.59 8.98
CA ALA A 73 -15.29 4.87 10.22
C ALA A 73 -15.07 3.76 11.28
N GLY A 74 -15.02 2.48 10.86
CA GLY A 74 -14.70 1.36 11.76
C GLY A 74 -13.28 1.46 12.32
N ALA A 75 -12.31 1.81 11.46
CA ALA A 75 -10.93 2.05 11.88
C ALA A 75 -10.82 3.20 12.89
N PHE A 76 -11.57 4.31 12.67
CA PHE A 76 -11.61 5.43 13.61
C PHE A 76 -12.15 5.02 14.98
N TYR A 77 -13.29 4.31 15.04
CA TYR A 77 -13.86 3.88 16.33
C TYR A 77 -12.98 2.84 17.03
N LEU A 78 -12.35 1.93 16.28
CA LEU A 78 -11.38 1.01 16.89
C LEU A 78 -10.15 1.74 17.42
N ALA A 79 -9.67 2.76 16.71
CA ALA A 79 -8.59 3.62 17.19
C ALA A 79 -8.97 4.34 18.49
N LEU A 80 -10.19 4.92 18.54
CA LEU A 80 -10.69 5.70 19.69
C LEU A 80 -10.97 4.83 20.91
N GLU A 81 -11.65 3.70 20.75
CA GLU A 81 -12.20 2.92 21.86
C GLU A 81 -11.35 1.70 22.21
N GLY A 82 -10.49 1.27 21.28
CA GLY A 82 -9.70 0.05 21.39
C GLY A 82 -8.20 0.28 21.47
N LEU A 83 -7.59 0.70 20.36
CA LEU A 83 -6.13 0.78 20.23
C LEU A 83 -5.54 1.93 21.05
N GLY A 84 -6.12 3.12 20.95
CA GLY A 84 -5.67 4.33 21.66
C GLY A 84 -5.67 4.17 23.17
N PRO A 85 -6.77 3.72 23.82
CA PRO A 85 -6.80 3.51 25.27
C PRO A 85 -5.78 2.50 25.80
N ARG A 86 -5.30 1.57 24.94
CA ARG A 86 -4.24 0.63 25.33
C ARG A 86 -2.85 1.19 25.17
N LEU A 87 -2.69 2.19 24.30
CA LEU A 87 -1.39 2.77 23.98
C LEU A 87 -1.10 4.02 24.82
N ILE A 88 -2.12 4.82 25.15
CA ILE A 88 -1.94 6.04 25.91
C ILE A 88 -1.23 5.77 27.26
N ASN A 89 -0.27 6.62 27.62
CA ASN A 89 0.60 6.48 28.78
C ASN A 89 1.52 5.25 28.79
N GLN A 90 1.52 4.40 27.75
CA GLN A 90 2.47 3.30 27.62
C GLN A 90 3.83 3.81 27.15
N THR A 91 4.87 3.13 27.59
CA THR A 91 6.22 3.33 27.07
C THR A 91 6.53 2.22 26.07
N ILE A 92 6.66 2.57 24.81
CA ILE A 92 6.95 1.64 23.73
C ILE A 92 8.45 1.71 23.39
N THR A 93 9.09 0.56 23.36
CA THR A 93 10.53 0.43 23.14
C THR A 93 10.88 -0.24 21.81
N SER A 94 9.92 -0.86 21.13
CA SER A 94 10.11 -1.50 19.82
C SER A 94 8.80 -1.59 19.04
N ALA A 95 8.92 -1.69 17.72
CA ALA A 95 7.78 -1.94 16.83
C ALA A 95 7.08 -3.27 17.17
N ASP A 96 7.84 -4.31 17.50
CA ASP A 96 7.28 -5.61 17.93
C ASP A 96 6.45 -5.47 19.22
N GLN A 97 6.86 -4.61 20.16
CA GLN A 97 6.07 -4.36 21.37
C GLN A 97 4.73 -3.73 21.02
N LEU A 98 4.70 -2.77 20.08
CA LEU A 98 3.45 -2.15 19.61
C LEU A 98 2.56 -3.19 18.91
N THR A 99 3.13 -3.98 18.00
CA THR A 99 2.41 -5.05 17.30
C THR A 99 1.82 -6.06 18.30
N ASN A 100 2.59 -6.47 19.31
CA ASN A 100 2.13 -7.40 20.34
C ASN A 100 1.02 -6.80 21.21
N LEU A 101 1.09 -5.50 21.53
CA LEU A 101 0.03 -4.80 22.27
C LEU A 101 -1.31 -4.87 21.54
N PHE A 102 -1.29 -4.82 20.21
CA PHE A 102 -2.47 -4.85 19.36
C PHE A 102 -2.88 -6.26 18.88
N ALA A 103 -2.08 -7.30 19.16
CA ALA A 103 -2.33 -8.67 18.67
C ALA A 103 -3.65 -9.30 19.16
N GLN A 104 -4.21 -8.83 20.28
CA GLN A 104 -5.50 -9.28 20.77
C GLN A 104 -6.68 -8.87 19.88
N PHE A 105 -6.56 -7.77 19.11
CA PHE A 105 -7.56 -7.35 18.13
C PHE A 105 -7.40 -8.18 16.86
N LYS A 106 -8.45 -8.89 16.48
CA LYS A 106 -8.43 -9.73 15.26
C LYS A 106 -8.69 -8.88 14.03
N GLY A 107 -7.92 -9.12 12.94
CA GLY A 107 -8.02 -8.29 11.74
C GLY A 107 -7.72 -6.82 12.04
N ASN A 108 -8.38 -5.91 11.30
CA ASN A 108 -8.23 -4.47 11.44
C ASN A 108 -6.79 -3.99 11.24
N GLU A 109 -6.17 -4.54 10.21
CA GLU A 109 -4.76 -4.29 9.92
C GLU A 109 -4.54 -2.84 9.43
N PHE A 110 -5.51 -2.24 8.72
CA PHE A 110 -5.45 -0.83 8.35
C PHE A 110 -5.44 0.09 9.58
N ALA A 111 -6.35 -0.13 10.54
CA ALA A 111 -6.35 0.67 11.76
C ALA A 111 -5.02 0.55 12.52
N LYS A 112 -4.46 -0.66 12.65
CA LYS A 112 -3.16 -0.91 13.28
C LYS A 112 -2.01 -0.26 12.52
N SER A 113 -2.06 -0.26 11.19
CA SER A 113 -1.00 0.30 10.34
C SER A 113 -0.81 1.80 10.55
N ALA A 114 -1.89 2.55 10.79
CA ALA A 114 -1.79 3.99 11.08
C ALA A 114 -1.01 4.25 12.38
N PHE A 115 -1.20 3.42 13.41
CA PHE A 115 -0.43 3.51 14.65
C PHE A 115 1.03 3.05 14.46
N ASP A 116 1.26 1.98 13.70
CA ASP A 116 2.61 1.50 13.38
C ASP A 116 3.41 2.57 12.61
N ALA A 117 2.80 3.18 11.58
CA ALA A 117 3.40 4.25 10.81
C ALA A 117 3.74 5.47 11.68
N ALA A 118 2.80 5.90 12.52
CA ALA A 118 3.01 7.00 13.45
C ALA A 118 4.15 6.71 14.45
N TRP A 119 4.25 5.48 14.94
CA TRP A 119 5.35 5.07 15.81
C TRP A 119 6.70 5.06 15.07
N TRP A 120 6.74 4.57 13.84
CA TRP A 120 7.97 4.57 13.04
C TRP A 120 8.44 5.98 12.71
N ASP A 121 7.53 6.90 12.37
CA ASP A 121 7.84 8.30 12.15
C ASP A 121 8.40 8.96 13.41
N LEU A 122 7.72 8.76 14.55
CA LEU A 122 8.17 9.28 15.85
C LEU A 122 9.56 8.75 16.24
N ASN A 123 9.79 7.44 16.06
CA ASN A 123 11.07 6.81 16.34
C ASN A 123 12.20 7.35 15.44
N ALA A 124 11.91 7.55 14.17
CA ALA A 124 12.87 8.11 13.21
C ALA A 124 13.18 9.59 13.50
N LYS A 125 12.19 10.39 13.89
CA LYS A 125 12.36 11.76 14.38
C LYS A 125 13.22 11.80 15.64
N LYS A 126 12.94 10.95 16.62
CA LYS A 126 13.72 10.88 17.86
C LYS A 126 15.17 10.48 17.62
N LYS A 127 15.43 9.65 16.61
CA LYS A 127 16.80 9.26 16.19
C LYS A 127 17.45 10.24 15.23
N GLN A 128 16.79 11.33 14.87
CA GLN A 128 17.27 12.31 13.90
C GLN A 128 17.73 11.64 12.58
N THR A 129 16.96 10.65 12.11
CA THR A 129 17.33 9.81 10.97
C THR A 129 16.12 9.68 10.03
N PRO A 130 16.28 9.77 8.70
CA PRO A 130 15.23 9.45 7.75
C PRO A 130 14.71 8.03 7.94
N LEU A 131 13.41 7.83 7.87
CA LEU A 131 12.76 6.52 8.10
C LEU A 131 13.35 5.42 7.22
N TRP A 132 13.55 5.71 5.92
CA TRP A 132 14.08 4.72 4.99
C TRP A 132 15.53 4.27 5.36
N LYS A 133 16.37 5.16 5.88
CA LYS A 133 17.71 4.80 6.39
C LYS A 133 17.60 3.97 7.66
N LEU A 134 16.66 4.32 8.54
CA LEU A 134 16.44 3.61 9.79
C LEU A 134 16.07 2.14 9.58
N ILE A 135 15.30 1.84 8.54
CA ILE A 135 14.92 0.45 8.18
C ILE A 135 15.96 -0.25 7.28
N GLY A 136 17.09 0.40 6.99
CA GLY A 136 18.16 -0.17 6.17
C GLY A 136 17.87 -0.13 4.67
N GLY A 137 17.23 0.91 4.19
CA GLY A 137 17.09 1.19 2.76
C GLY A 137 18.44 1.44 2.11
N SER A 138 18.62 1.03 0.87
CA SER A 138 19.89 1.07 0.14
C SER A 138 19.96 2.15 -0.93
N ASN A 139 18.83 2.60 -1.45
CA ASN A 139 18.74 3.60 -2.51
C ASN A 139 17.56 4.55 -2.26
N SER A 140 17.81 5.85 -2.27
CA SER A 140 16.74 6.85 -2.12
C SER A 140 15.93 7.09 -3.39
N GLU A 141 16.48 6.75 -4.56
CA GLU A 141 15.75 6.83 -5.83
C GLU A 141 14.88 5.58 -6.00
N ILE A 142 13.60 5.78 -6.27
CA ILE A 142 12.58 4.73 -6.35
C ILE A 142 11.92 4.80 -7.73
N GLU A 143 11.89 3.68 -8.44
CA GLU A 143 11.12 3.55 -9.66
C GLU A 143 9.64 3.35 -9.34
N VAL A 144 8.80 4.13 -10.03
CA VAL A 144 7.34 4.06 -9.90
C VAL A 144 6.70 3.74 -11.24
N GLY A 145 5.54 3.12 -11.20
CA GLY A 145 4.78 2.75 -12.39
C GLY A 145 3.52 3.59 -12.56
N ALA A 146 2.92 3.50 -13.72
CA ALA A 146 1.62 4.09 -13.99
C ALA A 146 0.49 3.09 -13.69
N ASP A 147 -0.61 3.62 -13.14
CA ASP A 147 -1.88 2.91 -12.94
C ASP A 147 -2.95 3.54 -13.83
N ILE A 148 -3.60 2.71 -14.64
CA ILE A 148 -4.70 3.13 -15.51
C ILE A 148 -6.00 2.52 -14.94
N PRO A 149 -6.99 3.37 -14.57
CA PRO A 149 -8.28 2.90 -14.08
C PRO A 149 -9.03 2.16 -15.19
N VAL A 150 -10.09 1.44 -14.83
CA VAL A 150 -10.94 0.72 -15.80
C VAL A 150 -11.33 1.63 -16.96
N GLN A 151 -11.06 1.17 -18.17
CA GLN A 151 -11.49 1.78 -19.43
C GLN A 151 -12.37 0.81 -20.20
N THR A 152 -13.39 1.32 -20.86
CA THR A 152 -14.28 0.55 -21.75
C THR A 152 -14.07 0.90 -23.22
N ASP A 153 -13.21 1.86 -23.49
CA ASP A 153 -12.84 2.36 -24.82
C ASP A 153 -11.37 2.00 -25.07
N VAL A 154 -11.13 1.22 -26.13
CA VAL A 154 -9.78 0.71 -26.46
C VAL A 154 -8.84 1.84 -26.88
N ASP A 155 -9.33 2.82 -27.64
CA ASP A 155 -8.49 3.93 -28.13
C ASP A 155 -8.02 4.78 -26.93
N LYS A 156 -8.92 5.09 -25.98
CA LYS A 156 -8.53 5.77 -24.73
C LYS A 156 -7.54 4.95 -23.90
N LEU A 157 -7.68 3.63 -23.88
CA LEU A 157 -6.77 2.76 -23.15
C LEU A 157 -5.35 2.82 -23.76
N ILE A 158 -5.25 2.81 -25.11
CA ILE A 158 -3.99 2.95 -25.84
C ILE A 158 -3.39 4.35 -25.61
N ASP A 159 -4.19 5.42 -25.70
CA ASP A 159 -3.74 6.79 -25.46
C ASP A 159 -3.17 6.96 -24.04
N ARG A 160 -3.84 6.41 -23.02
CA ARG A 160 -3.36 6.43 -21.64
C ARG A 160 -2.06 5.65 -21.44
N ALA A 161 -1.91 4.53 -22.15
CA ALA A 161 -0.66 3.76 -22.14
C ALA A 161 0.47 4.53 -22.82
N ALA A 162 0.21 5.20 -23.95
CA ALA A 162 1.17 6.06 -24.65
C ALA A 162 1.62 7.22 -23.75
N GLU A 163 0.69 7.92 -23.10
CA GLU A 163 0.99 8.99 -22.14
C GLU A 163 1.91 8.49 -21.00
N ALA A 164 1.62 7.31 -20.44
CA ALA A 164 2.46 6.73 -19.39
C ALA A 164 3.89 6.45 -19.89
N ILE A 165 4.03 5.94 -21.11
CA ILE A 165 5.34 5.69 -21.74
C ILE A 165 6.10 7.01 -21.98
N GLU A 166 5.44 8.04 -22.47
CA GLU A 166 6.03 9.37 -22.72
C GLU A 166 6.50 10.04 -21.41
N LEU A 167 5.78 9.82 -20.31
CA LEU A 167 6.17 10.27 -18.97
C LEU A 167 7.32 9.44 -18.36
N GLY A 168 7.78 8.39 -19.07
CA GLY A 168 8.93 7.59 -18.70
C GLY A 168 8.67 6.54 -17.63
N TYR A 169 7.42 6.13 -17.43
CA TYR A 169 7.11 5.02 -16.53
C TYR A 169 7.63 3.68 -17.08
N GLY A 170 8.39 2.96 -16.27
CA GLY A 170 8.99 1.66 -16.64
C GLY A 170 7.99 0.51 -16.71
N ARG A 171 6.75 0.70 -16.21
CA ARG A 171 5.66 -0.28 -16.30
C ARG A 171 4.29 0.40 -16.24
N VAL A 172 3.29 -0.31 -16.79
CA VAL A 172 1.89 0.13 -16.72
C VAL A 172 1.02 -0.98 -16.12
N LYS A 173 0.20 -0.63 -15.14
CA LYS A 173 -0.85 -1.47 -14.56
C LYS A 173 -2.20 -1.06 -15.13
N PHE A 174 -2.99 -2.03 -15.57
CA PHE A 174 -4.34 -1.82 -16.06
C PHE A 174 -5.34 -2.44 -15.09
N LYS A 175 -6.27 -1.62 -14.56
CA LYS A 175 -7.40 -2.15 -13.82
C LYS A 175 -8.29 -2.94 -14.78
N PHE A 176 -8.55 -4.20 -14.44
CA PHE A 176 -9.21 -5.16 -15.30
C PHE A 176 -10.41 -5.79 -14.59
N ASN A 177 -11.60 -5.50 -15.05
CA ASN A 177 -12.84 -6.05 -14.51
C ASN A 177 -13.70 -6.66 -15.62
N ARG A 178 -14.92 -7.09 -15.29
CA ARG A 178 -15.84 -7.73 -16.26
C ARG A 178 -16.33 -6.80 -17.39
N GLN A 179 -16.02 -5.51 -17.37
CA GLN A 179 -16.27 -4.58 -18.48
C GLN A 179 -15.11 -4.54 -19.48
N CYS A 180 -13.96 -5.09 -19.11
CA CYS A 180 -12.79 -5.20 -19.98
C CYS A 180 -12.84 -6.54 -20.72
N SER A 181 -12.24 -6.57 -21.91
CA SER A 181 -12.13 -7.78 -22.70
C SER A 181 -10.67 -8.16 -22.97
N PHE A 182 -10.45 -9.41 -23.38
CA PHE A 182 -9.15 -9.88 -23.85
C PHE A 182 -8.66 -9.02 -25.02
N GLU A 183 -9.53 -8.71 -25.99
CA GLU A 183 -9.20 -7.95 -27.20
C GLU A 183 -8.67 -6.55 -26.89
N MET A 184 -9.13 -5.93 -25.81
CA MET A 184 -8.62 -4.64 -25.34
C MET A 184 -7.15 -4.77 -24.90
N MET A 185 -6.82 -5.80 -24.12
CA MET A 185 -5.44 -6.03 -23.67
C MET A 185 -4.54 -6.48 -24.81
N GLU A 186 -5.05 -7.26 -25.75
CA GLU A 186 -4.37 -7.64 -26.99
C GLU A 186 -4.05 -6.41 -27.85
N ALA A 187 -4.99 -5.47 -27.99
CA ALA A 187 -4.78 -4.22 -28.72
C ALA A 187 -3.65 -3.37 -28.08
N VAL A 188 -3.61 -3.27 -26.75
CA VAL A 188 -2.51 -2.61 -26.03
C VAL A 188 -1.18 -3.31 -26.31
N ARG A 189 -1.13 -4.65 -26.21
CA ARG A 189 0.08 -5.43 -26.49
C ARG A 189 0.56 -5.26 -27.93
N ASN A 190 -0.36 -5.25 -28.90
CA ASN A 190 -0.04 -5.04 -30.31
C ASN A 190 0.48 -3.63 -30.59
N SER A 191 -0.06 -2.62 -29.90
CA SER A 191 0.40 -1.22 -30.00
C SER A 191 1.76 -1.01 -29.34
N PHE A 192 2.05 -1.73 -28.25
CA PHE A 192 3.28 -1.59 -27.47
C PHE A 192 3.89 -2.97 -27.15
N PRO A 193 4.57 -3.62 -28.12
CA PRO A 193 5.05 -5.00 -27.96
C PRO A 193 6.02 -5.21 -26.79
N ASP A 194 6.84 -4.21 -26.47
CA ASP A 194 7.87 -4.26 -25.42
C ASP A 194 7.41 -3.69 -24.07
N LEU A 195 6.16 -3.21 -23.96
CA LEU A 195 5.66 -2.61 -22.74
C LEU A 195 5.65 -3.64 -21.60
N VAL A 196 6.30 -3.31 -20.48
CA VAL A 196 6.16 -4.06 -19.26
C VAL A 196 4.79 -3.73 -18.66
N MET A 197 3.85 -4.66 -18.77
CA MET A 197 2.48 -4.44 -18.31
C MET A 197 1.95 -5.60 -17.47
N HIS A 198 1.00 -5.31 -16.63
CA HIS A 198 0.20 -6.29 -15.89
C HIS A 198 -1.23 -5.81 -15.74
N ILE A 199 -2.12 -6.73 -15.39
CA ILE A 199 -3.51 -6.44 -15.06
C ILE A 199 -3.76 -6.64 -13.58
N ASP A 200 -4.65 -5.82 -13.03
CA ASP A 200 -5.11 -5.91 -11.66
C ASP A 200 -6.63 -6.12 -11.66
N CYS A 201 -7.03 -7.31 -11.23
CA CYS A 201 -8.41 -7.77 -11.27
C CYS A 201 -9.21 -7.41 -10.01
N ASN A 202 -8.57 -6.96 -8.96
CA ASN A 202 -9.18 -6.57 -7.68
C ASN A 202 -10.28 -7.57 -7.23
N SER A 203 -9.96 -8.85 -7.21
CA SER A 203 -10.87 -9.95 -6.80
C SER A 203 -12.14 -10.11 -7.66
N GLY A 204 -12.15 -9.62 -8.90
CA GLY A 204 -13.36 -9.50 -9.73
C GLY A 204 -13.81 -10.78 -10.44
N PHE A 205 -13.03 -11.88 -10.35
CA PHE A 205 -13.25 -13.10 -11.13
C PHE A 205 -13.34 -14.36 -10.25
N THR A 206 -13.61 -15.50 -10.89
CA THR A 206 -13.68 -16.83 -10.26
C THR A 206 -12.95 -17.87 -11.12
N LEU A 207 -12.82 -19.11 -10.66
CA LEU A 207 -12.25 -20.20 -11.49
C LEU A 207 -13.09 -20.50 -12.74
N ASP A 208 -14.37 -20.12 -12.79
CA ASP A 208 -15.20 -20.27 -13.98
C ASP A 208 -14.68 -19.40 -15.15
N ASP A 209 -13.86 -18.39 -14.85
CA ASP A 209 -13.24 -17.51 -15.85
C ASP A 209 -11.87 -18.04 -16.36
N LEU A 210 -11.55 -19.32 -16.09
CA LEU A 210 -10.24 -19.93 -16.46
C LEU A 210 -9.90 -19.76 -17.94
N ASP A 211 -10.87 -19.89 -18.83
CA ASP A 211 -10.63 -19.76 -20.27
C ASP A 211 -10.24 -18.32 -20.68
N LEU A 212 -10.73 -17.30 -19.97
CA LEU A 212 -10.28 -15.92 -20.13
C LEU A 212 -8.81 -15.78 -19.67
N PHE A 213 -8.47 -16.32 -18.50
CA PHE A 213 -7.11 -16.26 -17.99
C PHE A 213 -6.10 -17.01 -18.88
N ARG A 214 -6.47 -18.12 -19.48
CA ARG A 214 -5.63 -18.82 -20.46
C ARG A 214 -5.35 -17.98 -21.70
N LYS A 215 -6.32 -17.21 -22.19
CA LYS A 215 -6.09 -16.26 -23.29
C LYS A 215 -5.15 -15.12 -22.85
N LEU A 216 -5.39 -14.53 -21.66
CA LEU A 216 -4.54 -13.48 -21.11
C LEU A 216 -3.10 -13.95 -20.86
N ASP A 217 -2.89 -15.24 -20.59
CA ASP A 217 -1.57 -15.87 -20.41
C ASP A 217 -0.68 -15.77 -21.68
N GLU A 218 -1.30 -15.62 -22.85
CA GLU A 218 -0.60 -15.47 -24.14
C GLU A 218 -0.05 -14.05 -24.36
N LEU A 219 -0.49 -13.06 -23.58
CA LEU A 219 -0.14 -11.64 -23.77
C LEU A 219 1.20 -11.21 -23.16
N ASN A 220 2.03 -12.15 -22.68
CA ASN A 220 3.30 -11.84 -22.02
C ASN A 220 3.14 -10.78 -20.91
N LEU A 221 2.11 -10.92 -20.07
CA LEU A 221 1.90 -10.07 -18.89
C LEU A 221 2.98 -10.37 -17.86
N ARG A 222 3.45 -9.33 -17.16
CA ARG A 222 4.40 -9.51 -16.07
C ARG A 222 3.80 -10.32 -14.93
N MET A 223 2.53 -10.10 -14.65
CA MET A 223 1.72 -10.80 -13.65
C MET A 223 0.22 -10.55 -13.89
N ILE A 224 -0.61 -11.38 -13.26
CA ILE A 224 -2.04 -11.14 -13.06
C ILE A 224 -2.24 -10.90 -11.57
N GLU A 225 -2.61 -9.66 -11.20
CA GLU A 225 -2.78 -9.25 -9.81
C GLU A 225 -4.19 -9.56 -9.33
N GLN A 226 -4.28 -10.22 -8.18
CA GLN A 226 -5.50 -10.59 -7.42
C GLN A 226 -6.70 -10.96 -8.30
N PRO A 227 -6.62 -12.04 -9.07
CA PRO A 227 -7.69 -12.43 -9.98
C PRO A 227 -8.97 -12.88 -9.25
N LEU A 228 -8.83 -13.62 -8.14
CA LEU A 228 -9.95 -14.26 -7.45
C LEU A 228 -10.24 -13.61 -6.10
N ALA A 229 -11.23 -14.13 -5.39
CA ALA A 229 -11.68 -13.61 -4.09
C ALA A 229 -10.53 -13.36 -3.10
N TYR A 230 -10.62 -12.27 -2.34
CA TYR A 230 -9.55 -11.80 -1.44
C TYR A 230 -9.23 -12.77 -0.30
N ASP A 231 -10.16 -13.61 0.10
CA ASP A 231 -10.03 -14.60 1.19
C ASP A 231 -9.75 -16.03 0.70
N ASP A 232 -9.56 -16.22 -0.62
CA ASP A 232 -9.35 -17.54 -1.23
C ASP A 232 -7.93 -17.73 -1.75
N LEU A 233 -7.10 -18.42 -0.98
CA LEU A 233 -5.77 -18.85 -1.40
C LEU A 233 -5.79 -20.19 -2.17
N ILE A 234 -6.82 -21.00 -1.98
CA ILE A 234 -6.88 -22.37 -2.54
C ILE A 234 -7.14 -22.31 -4.04
N ASP A 235 -8.09 -21.53 -4.46
CA ASP A 235 -8.41 -21.39 -5.88
C ASP A 235 -7.33 -20.59 -6.63
N HIS A 236 -6.67 -19.62 -5.97
CA HIS A 236 -5.47 -19.01 -6.52
C HIS A 236 -4.35 -20.05 -6.78
N ALA A 237 -4.15 -21.01 -5.88
CA ALA A 237 -3.17 -22.07 -6.08
C ALA A 237 -3.55 -23.00 -7.25
N LYS A 238 -4.85 -23.25 -7.47
CA LYS A 238 -5.34 -24.01 -8.63
C LYS A 238 -5.10 -23.22 -9.92
N LEU A 239 -5.51 -21.94 -9.94
CA LEU A 239 -5.33 -21.07 -11.10
C LEU A 239 -3.84 -20.92 -11.47
N GLN A 240 -2.93 -20.73 -10.48
CA GLN A 240 -1.50 -20.61 -10.75
C GLN A 240 -0.89 -21.85 -11.38
N LYS A 241 -1.46 -23.06 -11.19
CA LYS A 241 -0.99 -24.28 -11.85
C LYS A 241 -1.34 -24.31 -13.32
N GLU A 242 -2.42 -23.64 -13.73
CA GLU A 242 -2.92 -23.60 -15.09
C GLU A 242 -2.22 -22.53 -15.94
N LEU A 243 -1.54 -21.53 -15.32
CA LEU A 243 -1.01 -20.36 -15.99
C LEU A 243 0.52 -20.31 -15.92
N SER A 244 1.14 -19.91 -17.04
CA SER A 244 2.55 -19.55 -17.12
C SER A 244 2.82 -18.17 -16.52
N THR A 245 1.90 -17.22 -16.73
CA THR A 245 1.96 -15.89 -16.12
C THR A 245 1.87 -16.00 -14.60
N PRO A 246 2.77 -15.34 -13.86
CA PRO A 246 2.68 -15.31 -12.41
C PRO A 246 1.39 -14.68 -11.91
N ILE A 247 0.74 -15.29 -10.93
CA ILE A 247 -0.26 -14.61 -10.10
C ILE A 247 0.49 -13.79 -9.05
N CYS A 248 0.05 -12.55 -8.87
CA CYS A 248 0.46 -11.66 -7.79
C CYS A 248 -0.69 -11.52 -6.80
N LEU A 249 -0.46 -11.82 -5.53
CA LEU A 249 -1.47 -11.60 -4.50
C LEU A 249 -1.33 -10.22 -3.88
N ASP A 250 -2.46 -9.51 -3.80
CA ASP A 250 -2.67 -8.21 -3.15
C ASP A 250 -3.58 -8.38 -1.93
N GLU A 251 -4.88 -8.28 -2.09
CA GLU A 251 -5.88 -8.29 -1.03
C GLU A 251 -5.81 -9.54 -0.14
N SER A 252 -5.42 -10.68 -0.70
CA SER A 252 -5.28 -11.95 0.05
C SER A 252 -4.12 -11.94 1.05
N ILE A 253 -3.18 -11.00 0.95
CA ILE A 253 -2.02 -10.92 1.85
C ILE A 253 -2.24 -9.82 2.88
N SER A 254 -2.98 -10.10 3.92
CA SER A 254 -3.22 -9.17 5.03
C SER A 254 -2.32 -9.41 6.26
N SER A 255 -1.42 -10.42 6.22
CA SER A 255 -0.51 -10.72 7.32
C SER A 255 0.67 -11.58 6.88
N THR A 256 1.74 -11.58 7.68
CA THR A 256 2.88 -12.51 7.49
C THR A 256 2.45 -13.99 7.50
N ALA A 257 1.45 -14.33 8.31
CA ALA A 257 0.92 -15.69 8.38
C ALA A 257 0.21 -16.11 7.08
N LEU A 258 -0.55 -15.21 6.45
CA LEU A 258 -1.19 -15.47 5.16
C LEU A 258 -0.17 -15.52 4.02
N ALA A 259 0.84 -14.62 4.02
CA ALA A 259 1.94 -14.69 3.06
C ALA A 259 2.66 -16.06 3.13
N LYS A 260 2.96 -16.54 4.33
CA LYS A 260 3.57 -17.85 4.52
C LYS A 260 2.70 -18.98 3.95
N LYS A 261 1.39 -18.99 4.24
CA LYS A 261 0.46 -19.99 3.70
C LYS A 261 0.36 -19.92 2.17
N ALA A 262 0.27 -18.72 1.60
CA ALA A 262 0.22 -18.54 0.15
C ALA A 262 1.46 -19.14 -0.54
N ILE A 263 2.65 -18.92 0.04
CA ILE A 263 3.91 -19.49 -0.44
C ILE A 263 3.91 -21.03 -0.32
N GLU A 264 3.53 -21.55 0.84
CA GLU A 264 3.51 -23.00 1.13
C GLU A 264 2.63 -23.78 0.13
N ILE A 265 1.45 -23.25 -0.22
CA ILE A 265 0.54 -23.91 -1.15
C ILE A 265 0.75 -23.48 -2.61
N LYS A 266 1.74 -22.59 -2.87
CA LYS A 266 2.05 -22.05 -4.21
C LYS A 266 0.88 -21.30 -4.85
N ALA A 267 0.16 -20.52 -4.05
CA ALA A 267 -0.98 -19.74 -4.52
C ALA A 267 -0.57 -18.57 -5.43
N CYS A 268 0.70 -18.16 -5.39
CA CYS A 268 1.23 -17.08 -6.20
C CYS A 268 2.72 -17.26 -6.47
N ARG A 269 3.25 -16.46 -7.41
CA ARG A 269 4.68 -16.33 -7.69
C ARG A 269 5.19 -14.89 -7.47
N TRP A 270 4.30 -13.96 -7.11
CA TRP A 270 4.57 -12.58 -6.72
C TRP A 270 3.70 -12.18 -5.55
N ILE A 271 4.19 -11.25 -4.73
CA ILE A 271 3.38 -10.61 -3.69
C ILE A 271 3.52 -9.09 -3.81
N ASN A 272 2.37 -8.42 -3.86
CA ASN A 272 2.24 -6.98 -3.68
C ASN A 272 2.18 -6.70 -2.17
N ILE A 273 3.09 -5.86 -1.66
CA ILE A 273 3.11 -5.46 -0.25
C ILE A 273 2.55 -4.04 -0.14
N LYS A 274 1.39 -3.89 0.50
CA LYS A 274 0.84 -2.60 0.91
C LYS A 274 0.99 -2.48 2.42
N THR A 275 1.78 -1.51 2.88
CA THR A 275 2.09 -1.34 4.30
C THR A 275 0.83 -1.19 5.15
N SER A 276 -0.17 -0.45 4.67
CA SER A 276 -1.45 -0.26 5.35
C SER A 276 -2.26 -1.55 5.45
N ARG A 277 -2.35 -2.35 4.38
CA ARG A 277 -3.13 -3.60 4.36
C ARG A 277 -2.56 -4.68 5.28
N VAL A 278 -1.26 -4.72 5.47
CA VAL A 278 -0.60 -5.78 6.25
C VAL A 278 -0.37 -5.43 7.72
N GLY A 279 -0.94 -4.32 8.21
CA GLY A 279 -0.84 -3.91 9.61
C GLY A 279 0.40 -3.09 9.94
N GLY A 280 1.02 -2.44 8.95
CA GLY A 280 2.09 -1.48 9.11
C GLY A 280 3.42 -1.90 8.50
N LEU A 281 4.38 -0.99 8.58
CA LEU A 281 5.75 -1.18 8.08
C LEU A 281 6.44 -2.36 8.76
N THR A 282 6.18 -2.58 10.05
CA THR A 282 6.74 -3.70 10.82
C THR A 282 6.42 -5.05 10.18
N ASN A 283 5.15 -5.31 9.90
CA ASN A 283 4.73 -6.55 9.24
C ASN A 283 5.19 -6.59 7.77
N ALA A 284 5.19 -5.46 7.08
CA ALA A 284 5.65 -5.37 5.70
C ALA A 284 7.12 -5.78 5.54
N LEU A 285 7.99 -5.38 6.47
CA LEU A 285 9.39 -5.80 6.53
C LEU A 285 9.52 -7.32 6.77
N GLN A 286 8.69 -7.89 7.65
CA GLN A 286 8.67 -9.34 7.89
C GLN A 286 8.22 -10.13 6.66
N ILE A 287 7.20 -9.63 5.93
CA ILE A 287 6.73 -10.25 4.68
C ILE A 287 7.81 -10.18 3.62
N GLN A 288 8.45 -9.02 3.45
CA GLN A 288 9.54 -8.83 2.49
C GLN A 288 10.68 -9.83 2.73
N GLU A 289 11.06 -10.04 3.99
CA GLU A 289 12.10 -10.98 4.35
C GLU A 289 11.67 -12.43 4.12
N LEU A 290 10.46 -12.81 4.55
CA LEU A 290 9.89 -14.13 4.29
C LEU A 290 9.89 -14.44 2.78
N CYS A 291 9.51 -13.47 1.94
CA CYS A 291 9.51 -13.61 0.49
C CYS A 291 10.93 -13.76 -0.06
N SER A 292 11.89 -12.98 0.44
CA SER A 292 13.30 -13.08 0.07
C SER A 292 13.88 -14.47 0.35
N ASP A 293 13.62 -15.02 1.54
CA ASP A 293 14.06 -16.35 1.95
C ASP A 293 13.47 -17.46 1.06
N ASN A 294 12.28 -17.25 0.54
CA ASN A 294 11.57 -18.17 -0.35
C ASN A 294 11.72 -17.87 -1.85
N LYS A 295 12.52 -16.86 -2.22
CA LYS A 295 12.75 -16.41 -3.60
C LYS A 295 11.46 -16.00 -4.32
N ILE A 296 10.50 -15.46 -3.58
CA ILE A 296 9.29 -14.87 -4.12
C ILE A 296 9.57 -13.38 -4.34
N PRO A 297 9.54 -12.88 -5.58
CA PRO A 297 9.69 -11.46 -5.84
C PRO A 297 8.53 -10.67 -5.26
N VAL A 298 8.86 -9.47 -4.76
CA VAL A 298 7.90 -8.55 -4.14
C VAL A 298 8.04 -7.16 -4.76
N TRP A 299 6.99 -6.39 -4.64
CA TRP A 299 6.95 -4.98 -4.98
C TRP A 299 6.01 -4.24 -4.03
N VAL A 300 6.11 -2.93 -4.01
CA VAL A 300 5.32 -2.09 -3.10
C VAL A 300 4.11 -1.54 -3.85
N GLY A 301 2.93 -1.95 -3.41
CA GLY A 301 1.67 -1.36 -3.81
C GLY A 301 1.30 -0.17 -2.94
N GLY A 302 0.26 0.55 -3.34
CA GLY A 302 -0.30 1.69 -2.61
C GLY A 302 -1.82 1.65 -2.57
N MET A 303 -2.36 2.42 -1.66
CA MET A 303 -3.70 2.96 -1.73
C MET A 303 -3.57 4.42 -2.24
N LEU A 304 -4.68 5.16 -2.30
CA LEU A 304 -4.63 6.57 -2.72
C LEU A 304 -4.43 7.49 -1.49
N GLU A 305 -3.51 7.11 -0.60
CA GLU A 305 -3.22 7.90 0.60
C GLU A 305 -2.56 9.23 0.26
N SER A 306 -2.59 10.19 1.22
CA SER A 306 -1.74 11.38 1.19
C SER A 306 -0.24 11.00 1.29
N ALA A 307 0.64 11.98 1.17
CA ALA A 307 2.07 11.75 1.33
C ALA A 307 2.43 11.15 2.71
N THR A 308 1.68 11.45 3.78
CA THR A 308 1.85 10.81 5.08
C THR A 308 1.57 9.31 5.04
N GLY A 309 0.50 8.88 4.38
CA GLY A 309 0.15 7.46 4.26
C GLY A 309 1.07 6.69 3.32
N GLN A 310 1.58 7.34 2.27
CA GLN A 310 2.55 6.75 1.36
C GLN A 310 3.97 6.64 1.95
N ALA A 311 4.29 7.39 3.01
CA ALA A 311 5.64 7.45 3.58
C ALA A 311 6.22 6.08 4.00
N PRO A 312 5.50 5.18 4.69
CA PRO A 312 6.00 3.85 5.01
C PRO A 312 6.28 3.00 3.75
N SER A 313 5.45 3.15 2.72
CA SER A 313 5.60 2.48 1.41
C SER A 313 6.81 3.02 0.67
N ILE A 314 7.05 4.34 0.67
CA ILE A 314 8.27 4.97 0.16
C ILE A 314 9.49 4.40 0.86
N ALA A 315 9.49 4.36 2.20
CA ALA A 315 10.60 3.80 2.95
C ALA A 315 10.87 2.33 2.58
N LEU A 316 9.83 1.49 2.51
CA LEU A 316 9.94 0.09 2.12
C LEU A 316 10.50 -0.06 0.70
N ALA A 317 10.08 0.78 -0.25
CA ALA A 317 10.52 0.74 -1.64
C ALA A 317 12.03 1.00 -1.82
N THR A 318 12.69 1.63 -0.86
CA THR A 318 14.15 1.84 -0.87
C THR A 318 14.96 0.56 -0.60
N LYS A 319 14.31 -0.54 -0.21
CA LYS A 319 14.99 -1.82 0.02
C LYS A 319 15.41 -2.44 -1.32
N GLY A 320 16.66 -2.87 -1.41
CA GLY A 320 17.24 -3.43 -2.64
C GLY A 320 16.61 -4.74 -3.13
N SER A 321 15.62 -5.27 -2.42
CA SER A 321 14.87 -6.49 -2.75
C SER A 321 13.58 -6.22 -3.54
N MET A 322 13.23 -4.96 -3.81
CA MET A 322 12.07 -4.63 -4.63
C MET A 322 12.36 -4.95 -6.10
N ALA A 323 11.51 -5.80 -6.68
CA ALA A 323 11.77 -6.39 -8.00
C ALA A 323 10.98 -5.73 -9.13
N TYR A 324 10.18 -4.70 -8.84
CA TYR A 324 9.26 -4.08 -9.78
C TYR A 324 8.96 -2.63 -9.39
N PRO A 325 8.72 -1.72 -10.37
CA PRO A 325 8.34 -0.35 -10.08
C PRO A 325 7.09 -0.26 -9.20
N CYS A 326 7.12 0.60 -8.20
CA CYS A 326 6.13 0.66 -7.14
C CYS A 326 4.86 1.45 -7.54
N ASP A 327 3.74 1.21 -6.82
CA ASP A 327 2.54 2.04 -6.87
C ASP A 327 2.64 3.15 -5.81
N ILE A 328 3.54 4.08 -6.06
CA ILE A 328 3.69 5.30 -5.28
C ILE A 328 3.54 6.45 -6.26
N PHE A 329 2.65 7.38 -5.95
CA PHE A 329 2.21 8.36 -6.91
C PHE A 329 2.57 9.77 -6.46
N PRO A 330 2.98 10.67 -7.39
CA PRO A 330 3.04 12.09 -7.11
C PRO A 330 1.68 12.61 -6.63
N SER A 331 1.70 13.50 -5.63
CA SER A 331 0.48 14.03 -5.01
C SER A 331 -0.52 14.62 -6.02
N LYS A 332 -0.01 15.34 -7.02
CA LYS A 332 -0.83 15.96 -8.09
C LYS A 332 -1.53 14.96 -9.01
N ARG A 333 -1.19 13.65 -8.93
CA ARG A 333 -1.91 12.61 -9.67
C ARG A 333 -3.34 12.47 -9.19
N PHE A 334 -3.58 12.67 -7.89
CA PHE A 334 -4.87 12.43 -7.25
C PHE A 334 -5.45 13.65 -6.56
N TYR A 335 -4.63 14.60 -6.11
CA TYR A 335 -5.05 15.72 -5.28
C TYR A 335 -4.69 17.05 -5.91
N THR A 336 -5.61 18.02 -5.88
CA THR A 336 -5.30 19.42 -6.19
C THR A 336 -4.27 19.98 -5.20
N GLU A 337 -4.43 19.61 -3.92
CA GLU A 337 -3.52 19.90 -2.82
C GLU A 337 -3.44 18.67 -1.93
N ASP A 338 -2.23 18.16 -1.68
CA ASP A 338 -2.02 17.05 -0.76
C ASP A 338 -2.32 17.48 0.68
N PHE A 339 -2.91 16.57 1.46
CA PHE A 339 -3.19 16.78 2.88
C PHE A 339 -1.92 16.77 3.75
N SER A 340 -0.78 16.55 3.14
CA SER A 340 0.53 16.52 3.78
C SER A 340 1.53 17.42 3.06
N GLU A 341 2.60 17.77 3.74
CA GLU A 341 3.74 18.52 3.19
C GLU A 341 5.08 17.86 3.58
N PRO A 342 6.10 17.92 2.70
CA PRO A 342 5.99 18.35 1.29
C PRO A 342 5.10 17.42 0.47
N GLU A 343 4.67 17.84 -0.71
CA GLU A 343 4.00 16.97 -1.68
C GLU A 343 5.00 15.96 -2.27
N ILE A 344 4.55 14.75 -2.61
CA ILE A 344 5.34 13.81 -3.40
C ILE A 344 5.41 14.33 -4.84
N VAL A 345 6.62 14.43 -5.36
CA VAL A 345 6.88 14.90 -6.72
C VAL A 345 7.80 13.95 -7.47
N HIS A 346 7.70 13.91 -8.78
CA HIS A 346 8.68 13.21 -9.60
C HIS A 346 10.07 13.85 -9.44
N SER A 347 11.10 13.02 -9.28
CA SER A 347 12.51 13.41 -9.32
C SER A 347 13.14 13.24 -10.71
N GLY A 348 12.44 12.54 -11.59
CA GLY A 348 12.80 12.23 -12.97
C GLY A 348 11.70 11.39 -13.61
N PRO A 349 11.83 11.01 -14.90
CA PRO A 349 10.87 10.17 -15.59
C PRO A 349 10.62 8.85 -14.83
N GLY A 350 9.37 8.59 -14.42
CA GLY A 350 8.99 7.40 -13.69
C GLY A 350 9.71 7.17 -12.34
N LYS A 351 10.18 8.25 -11.68
CA LYS A 351 10.97 8.16 -10.45
C LYS A 351 10.54 9.17 -9.40
N ILE A 352 10.71 8.80 -8.13
CA ILE A 352 10.59 9.67 -6.96
C ILE A 352 11.81 9.49 -6.05
N HIS A 353 12.02 10.44 -5.13
CA HIS A 353 13.02 10.30 -4.07
C HIS A 353 12.39 10.10 -2.69
N ALA A 354 12.97 9.20 -1.91
CA ALA A 354 12.66 9.10 -0.50
C ALA A 354 13.16 10.36 0.24
N PRO A 355 12.40 10.88 1.23
CA PRO A 355 12.76 12.07 1.98
C PRO A 355 14.09 11.93 2.73
N MET A 356 14.86 13.02 2.81
CA MET A 356 16.16 13.05 3.49
C MET A 356 16.05 13.61 4.92
N GLU A 357 14.92 14.20 5.27
CA GLU A 357 14.68 14.75 6.60
C GLU A 357 14.44 13.64 7.65
N PRO A 358 14.74 13.89 8.93
CA PRO A 358 14.42 12.98 10.02
C PRO A 358 12.93 12.64 10.09
N GLY A 359 12.61 11.39 10.37
CA GLY A 359 11.22 10.90 10.37
C GLY A 359 10.83 10.31 9.03
N ALA A 360 9.53 10.23 8.80
CA ALA A 360 8.94 9.80 7.53
C ALA A 360 9.09 10.86 6.41
N GLY A 361 9.42 12.11 6.78
CA GLY A 361 9.69 13.22 5.86
C GLY A 361 8.43 13.93 5.36
N PHE A 362 7.25 13.57 5.85
CA PHE A 362 5.98 14.20 5.53
C PHE A 362 5.21 14.53 6.81
N THR A 363 4.51 15.66 6.80
CA THR A 363 3.73 16.12 7.95
C THR A 363 2.32 16.50 7.48
N PRO A 364 1.25 16.04 8.13
CA PRO A 364 -0.10 16.46 7.79
C PRO A 364 -0.30 17.96 7.99
N LYS A 365 -1.04 18.60 7.07
CA LYS A 365 -1.49 19.98 7.20
C LYS A 365 -2.71 20.00 8.13
N LEU A 366 -2.50 20.34 9.40
CA LEU A 366 -3.56 20.31 10.42
C LEU A 366 -4.80 21.12 10.03
N SER A 367 -4.60 22.26 9.35
CA SER A 367 -5.72 23.09 8.84
C SER A 367 -6.62 22.33 7.85
N LEU A 368 -6.04 21.46 7.02
CA LEU A 368 -6.81 20.62 6.09
C LEU A 368 -7.46 19.45 6.84
N LEU A 369 -6.74 18.82 7.79
CA LEU A 369 -7.35 17.78 8.61
C LEU A 369 -8.57 18.32 9.35
N GLU A 370 -8.46 19.45 10.03
CA GLU A 370 -9.58 20.09 10.76
C GLU A 370 -10.73 20.48 9.82
N LYS A 371 -10.41 21.02 8.64
CA LYS A 371 -11.43 21.45 7.66
C LYS A 371 -12.24 20.27 7.10
N TYR A 372 -11.58 19.15 6.81
CA TYR A 372 -12.20 18.01 6.14
C TYR A 372 -12.53 16.83 7.08
N ALA A 373 -12.27 16.99 8.36
CA ALA A 373 -12.61 15.96 9.33
C ALA A 373 -14.12 15.81 9.50
N SER A 374 -14.62 14.61 9.22
CA SER A 374 -15.97 14.21 9.62
C SER A 374 -16.04 13.85 11.12
N ARG A 375 -14.90 13.44 11.68
CA ARG A 375 -14.70 13.09 13.09
C ARG A 375 -13.28 13.40 13.52
N SER A 376 -13.11 13.86 14.74
CA SER A 376 -11.79 14.00 15.37
C SER A 376 -11.89 13.67 16.87
N ALA A 377 -10.79 13.21 17.45
CA ALA A 377 -10.67 12.95 18.87
C ALA A 377 -9.22 13.11 19.33
N THR A 378 -9.06 13.37 20.63
CA THR A 378 -7.76 13.38 21.30
C THR A 378 -7.86 12.55 22.58
N LEU A 379 -6.91 11.64 22.78
CA LEU A 379 -6.75 10.80 23.97
C LEU A 379 -5.52 11.24 24.76
#